data_edea6f8bf7cb8d8d1c29657d6beb9d29
#
_entry.id   edea6f8bf7cb8d8d1c29657d6beb9d29
#
_cell.length_a   1.000
_cell.length_b   1.000
_cell.length_c   1.000
_cell.angle_alpha   90.00
_cell.angle_beta   90.00
_cell.angle_gamma   90.00
#
_symmetry.space_group_name_H-M   'P 1'
#
loop_
_entity.id
_entity.type
_entity.pdbx_description
1 polymer ?
#
loop_
_entity_poly.entity_id
_entity_poly.type
_entity_poly.pdbx_seq_one_letter_code
_entity_poly.pdbx_strand_id
1 'polypeptide(L)'
;VNDLHDIRDRFPGVTGEWARFDGPAGTQVVDAAIDAGAAWQRSGNNANSHGSFAAAVACDALVETVSTTMGELLGAGPGGMVFGPSTTSNMMALTRAIGRGLGPGDEIVCTTLDHDSNVSPWLLLARDTGATVRMAELDPTTGRLPVDAVTDLIGPATRWVAVTGSSNAVGTIPDTAAVTAAAHAVGARVVVDGVHLTPHHVVDVAAIGCDVFTTSSYKWYGPHAGVMWVEPDLLDSMDVYKVRPAPDSGPGRLQYGTPSWEALAGIDAAARFLLETGMDRIVAHEALRFARLLDGLHGIDGVRVVGPQDTVDRAPTLMFEVDGLPPVAVAERLATDRVAVWDGHNYAVEAMLPLGLDAEAGAVRAGISVYTTDDDVDRLLDALRDVAASG
;
A
#
# COMPACT_ATOMS: atom_id res chain seq x y z
N VAL A 1 -12.63 -20.74 -14.49
CA VAL A 1 -12.42 -19.57 -13.63
C VAL A 1 -13.68 -19.41 -12.82
N ASN A 2 -13.69 -19.73 -11.51
CA ASN A 2 -14.83 -19.45 -10.65
C ASN A 2 -14.88 -17.92 -10.47
N ASP A 3 -15.85 -17.30 -11.12
CA ASP A 3 -16.10 -15.87 -10.99
C ASP A 3 -16.50 -15.55 -9.53
N LEU A 4 -16.01 -14.44 -9.02
CA LEU A 4 -16.31 -13.98 -7.66
C LEU A 4 -17.64 -13.19 -7.62
N HIS A 5 -18.71 -13.70 -8.30
CA HIS A 5 -19.99 -13.00 -8.46
C HIS A 5 -20.61 -12.54 -7.13
N ASP A 6 -20.53 -13.39 -6.10
CA ASP A 6 -21.16 -13.11 -4.80
C ASP A 6 -20.23 -12.36 -3.83
N ILE A 7 -19.00 -12.04 -4.26
CA ILE A 7 -18.02 -11.41 -3.37
C ILE A 7 -18.46 -10.02 -2.89
N ARG A 8 -19.21 -9.31 -3.73
CA ARG A 8 -19.71 -7.96 -3.44
C ARG A 8 -20.64 -7.94 -2.22
N ASP A 9 -21.39 -8.99 -1.98
CA ASP A 9 -22.32 -9.12 -0.84
C ASP A 9 -21.59 -9.17 0.50
N ARG A 10 -20.29 -9.48 0.48
CA ARG A 10 -19.42 -9.44 1.66
C ARG A 10 -19.03 -8.01 2.10
N PHE A 11 -19.43 -6.99 1.34
CA PHE A 11 -19.09 -5.60 1.59
C PHE A 11 -20.33 -4.75 1.87
N PRO A 12 -20.77 -4.61 3.14
CA PRO A 12 -22.00 -3.88 3.49
C PRO A 12 -22.01 -2.41 3.04
N GLY A 13 -20.82 -1.81 2.90
CA GLY A 13 -20.66 -0.44 2.37
C GLY A 13 -20.76 -0.32 0.86
N VAL A 14 -20.91 -1.44 0.13
CA VAL A 14 -21.04 -1.46 -1.35
C VAL A 14 -22.49 -1.73 -1.73
N THR A 15 -23.31 -0.69 -1.73
CA THR A 15 -24.77 -0.79 -1.93
C THR A 15 -25.21 -0.82 -3.40
N GLY A 16 -24.29 -0.69 -4.37
CA GLY A 16 -24.61 -0.58 -5.80
C GLY A 16 -25.08 0.81 -6.23
N GLU A 17 -25.31 1.73 -5.32
CA GLU A 17 -25.65 3.12 -5.63
C GLU A 17 -24.50 3.84 -6.33
N TRP A 18 -23.26 3.60 -5.88
CA TRP A 18 -22.04 4.16 -6.43
C TRP A 18 -21.22 3.10 -7.17
N ALA A 19 -20.73 3.43 -8.36
CA ALA A 19 -19.61 2.73 -8.99
C ALA A 19 -18.30 3.21 -8.33
N ARG A 20 -17.58 2.32 -7.63
CA ARG A 20 -16.46 2.68 -6.78
C ARG A 20 -15.12 2.35 -7.43
N PHE A 21 -14.37 3.39 -7.79
CA PHE A 21 -12.99 3.33 -8.26
C PHE A 21 -12.03 4.06 -7.32
N ASP A 22 -12.52 4.38 -6.12
CA ASP A 22 -11.80 5.07 -5.05
C ASP A 22 -10.91 4.14 -4.22
N GLY A 23 -10.93 2.84 -4.48
CA GLY A 23 -10.16 1.81 -3.76
C GLY A 23 -8.67 2.11 -3.54
N PRO A 24 -7.93 2.69 -4.51
CA PRO A 24 -6.53 3.06 -4.28
C PRO A 24 -6.31 4.07 -3.16
N ALA A 25 -7.32 4.84 -2.78
CA ALA A 25 -7.28 5.73 -1.61
C ALA A 25 -7.71 5.00 -0.33
N GLY A 26 -8.62 4.03 -0.42
CA GLY A 26 -9.09 3.18 0.67
C GLY A 26 -10.28 2.34 0.23
N THR A 27 -10.26 1.06 0.56
CA THR A 27 -11.31 0.12 0.18
C THR A 27 -12.46 0.12 1.17
N GLN A 28 -13.61 -0.45 0.77
CA GLN A 28 -14.68 -0.76 1.71
C GLN A 28 -14.29 -1.95 2.58
N VAL A 29 -14.79 -1.97 3.81
CA VAL A 29 -14.45 -2.99 4.81
C VAL A 29 -15.31 -4.23 4.60
N VAL A 30 -14.69 -5.41 4.63
CA VAL A 30 -15.40 -6.69 4.53
C VAL A 30 -16.21 -6.95 5.83
N ASP A 31 -17.38 -7.57 5.69
CA ASP A 31 -18.30 -7.92 6.78
C ASP A 31 -17.58 -8.62 7.96
N ALA A 32 -16.76 -9.63 7.65
CA ALA A 32 -16.00 -10.38 8.64
C ALA A 32 -15.08 -9.49 9.51
N ALA A 33 -14.45 -8.47 8.92
CA ALA A 33 -13.60 -7.54 9.66
C ALA A 33 -14.42 -6.61 10.58
N ILE A 34 -15.59 -6.15 10.10
CA ILE A 34 -16.53 -5.35 10.89
C ILE A 34 -17.01 -6.16 12.10
N ASP A 35 -17.46 -7.39 11.85
CA ASP A 35 -18.01 -8.28 12.87
C ASP A 35 -16.95 -8.68 13.91
N ALA A 36 -15.73 -8.99 13.46
CA ALA A 36 -14.62 -9.33 14.37
C ALA A 36 -14.28 -8.19 15.33
N GLY A 37 -14.14 -6.96 14.82
CA GLY A 37 -13.90 -5.78 15.64
C GLY A 37 -15.03 -5.51 16.64
N ALA A 38 -16.28 -5.58 16.17
CA ALA A 38 -17.47 -5.41 17.02
C ALA A 38 -17.60 -6.52 18.08
N ALA A 39 -17.31 -7.77 17.71
CA ALA A 39 -17.32 -8.91 18.62
C ALA A 39 -16.26 -8.76 19.71
N TRP A 40 -15.05 -8.33 19.34
CA TRP A 40 -13.99 -8.07 20.32
C TRP A 40 -14.44 -7.04 21.37
N GLN A 41 -14.99 -5.91 20.92
CA GLN A 41 -15.46 -4.87 21.83
C GLN A 41 -16.59 -5.32 22.78
N ARG A 42 -17.42 -6.30 22.36
CA ARG A 42 -18.50 -6.87 23.16
C ARG A 42 -18.08 -8.03 24.05
N SER A 43 -16.90 -8.62 23.82
CA SER A 43 -16.47 -9.87 24.46
C SER A 43 -16.11 -9.73 25.95
N GLY A 44 -15.86 -8.50 26.42
CA GLY A 44 -15.28 -8.25 27.73
C GLY A 44 -13.76 -8.39 27.80
N ASN A 45 -13.09 -8.64 26.67
CA ASN A 45 -11.63 -8.78 26.55
C ASN A 45 -10.90 -7.44 26.33
N ASN A 46 -11.58 -6.31 26.44
CA ASN A 46 -10.96 -4.98 26.37
C ASN A 46 -10.11 -4.73 27.62
N ALA A 47 -8.93 -5.31 27.63
CA ALA A 47 -7.94 -5.21 28.70
C ALA A 47 -6.61 -4.71 28.12
N ASN A 48 -5.56 -4.77 28.91
CA ASN A 48 -4.20 -4.63 28.42
C ASN A 48 -3.52 -6.01 28.41
N SER A 49 -2.48 -6.16 27.60
CA SER A 49 -1.66 -7.37 27.49
C SER A 49 -0.82 -7.63 28.76
N HIS A 50 -0.19 -8.80 28.82
CA HIS A 50 0.78 -9.21 29.85
C HIS A 50 0.22 -9.33 31.27
N GLY A 51 -1.10 -9.49 31.41
CA GLY A 51 -1.75 -9.77 32.69
C GLY A 51 -2.02 -11.25 32.92
N SER A 52 -2.24 -11.63 34.20
CA SER A 52 -2.51 -13.04 34.54
C SER A 52 -4.00 -13.43 34.54
N PHE A 53 -4.89 -12.56 34.10
CA PHE A 53 -6.34 -12.82 34.04
C PHE A 53 -6.79 -13.02 32.57
N ALA A 54 -7.92 -13.68 32.41
CA ALA A 54 -8.38 -14.20 31.11
C ALA A 54 -8.40 -13.16 29.98
N ALA A 55 -8.88 -11.93 30.25
CA ALA A 55 -8.93 -10.89 29.21
C ALA A 55 -7.54 -10.43 28.76
N ALA A 56 -6.56 -10.34 29.66
CA ALA A 56 -5.19 -9.99 29.31
C ALA A 56 -4.51 -11.11 28.48
N VAL A 57 -4.74 -12.37 28.87
CA VAL A 57 -4.26 -13.54 28.10
C VAL A 57 -4.89 -13.56 26.70
N ALA A 58 -6.16 -13.18 26.58
CA ALA A 58 -6.82 -13.09 25.27
C ALA A 58 -6.21 -11.99 24.39
N CYS A 59 -5.77 -10.87 24.96
CA CYS A 59 -5.04 -9.82 24.21
C CYS A 59 -3.70 -10.33 23.68
N ASP A 60 -2.92 -11.04 24.49
CA ASP A 60 -1.66 -11.65 24.06
C ASP A 60 -1.88 -12.67 22.93
N ALA A 61 -2.86 -13.56 23.09
CA ALA A 61 -3.24 -14.56 22.10
C ALA A 61 -3.71 -13.93 20.76
N LEU A 62 -4.39 -12.79 20.81
CA LEU A 62 -4.80 -12.07 19.61
C LEU A 62 -3.58 -11.58 18.82
N VAL A 63 -2.59 -10.98 19.48
CA VAL A 63 -1.36 -10.52 18.81
C VAL A 63 -0.64 -11.68 18.11
N GLU A 64 -0.53 -12.83 18.77
CA GLU A 64 0.08 -14.04 18.19
C GLU A 64 -0.71 -14.54 16.98
N THR A 65 -2.04 -14.57 17.09
CA THR A 65 -2.94 -14.99 16.00
C THR A 65 -2.79 -14.08 14.78
N VAL A 66 -2.90 -12.77 14.96
CA VAL A 66 -2.80 -11.80 13.87
C VAL A 66 -1.42 -11.83 13.23
N SER A 67 -0.36 -11.96 14.03
CA SER A 67 1.01 -12.08 13.51
C SER A 67 1.19 -13.33 12.65
N THR A 68 0.59 -14.45 13.03
CA THR A 68 0.61 -15.69 12.26
C THR A 68 -0.15 -15.54 10.94
N THR A 69 -1.38 -15.02 10.98
CA THR A 69 -2.20 -14.81 9.78
C THR A 69 -1.54 -13.82 8.82
N MET A 70 -0.94 -12.74 9.33
CA MET A 70 -0.18 -11.80 8.50
C MET A 70 1.09 -12.42 7.92
N GLY A 71 1.77 -13.29 8.66
CA GLY A 71 2.90 -14.06 8.17
C GLY A 71 2.51 -14.95 6.98
N GLU A 72 1.34 -15.62 7.05
CA GLU A 72 0.78 -16.40 5.95
C GLU A 72 0.43 -15.53 4.74
N LEU A 73 -0.25 -14.40 4.95
CA LEU A 73 -0.67 -13.50 3.87
C LEU A 73 0.52 -12.89 3.13
N LEU A 74 1.58 -12.55 3.86
CA LEU A 74 2.76 -11.85 3.30
C LEU A 74 3.88 -12.81 2.86
N GLY A 75 3.73 -14.12 3.03
CA GLY A 75 4.82 -15.07 2.77
C GLY A 75 6.05 -14.79 3.65
N ALA A 76 5.83 -14.37 4.89
CA ALA A 76 6.86 -14.01 5.85
C ALA A 76 6.74 -14.86 7.13
N GLY A 77 7.80 -14.92 7.94
CA GLY A 77 7.67 -15.48 9.28
C GLY A 77 6.76 -14.61 10.17
N PRO A 78 6.11 -15.20 11.20
CA PRO A 78 5.25 -14.45 12.12
C PRO A 78 6.05 -13.48 13.02
N GLY A 79 7.33 -13.71 13.18
CA GLY A 79 8.24 -12.81 13.90
C GLY A 79 8.40 -11.47 13.19
N GLY A 80 8.59 -10.40 13.95
CA GLY A 80 8.83 -9.07 13.37
C GLY A 80 7.57 -8.29 12.97
N MET A 81 6.35 -8.78 13.22
CA MET A 81 5.11 -8.06 12.90
C MET A 81 4.87 -6.89 13.87
N VAL A 82 4.92 -5.67 13.35
CA VAL A 82 4.67 -4.42 14.06
C VAL A 82 3.33 -3.86 13.62
N PHE A 83 2.44 -3.61 14.57
CA PHE A 83 1.12 -3.02 14.31
C PHE A 83 1.12 -1.56 14.80
N GLY A 84 0.63 -0.66 13.96
CA GLY A 84 0.57 0.76 14.27
C GLY A 84 -0.64 1.46 13.67
N PRO A 85 -0.81 2.76 13.93
CA PRO A 85 -1.99 3.50 13.46
C PRO A 85 -2.07 3.61 11.92
N SER A 86 -0.93 3.61 11.23
CA SER A 86 -0.81 3.68 9.78
C SER A 86 0.60 3.28 9.33
N THR A 87 0.75 2.95 8.06
CA THR A 87 2.07 2.78 7.44
C THR A 87 2.94 4.03 7.62
N THR A 88 2.40 5.23 7.40
CA THR A 88 3.14 6.48 7.59
C THR A 88 3.71 6.59 9.00
N SER A 89 2.91 6.27 10.05
CA SER A 89 3.39 6.28 11.43
C SER A 89 4.48 5.24 11.68
N ASN A 90 4.33 4.04 11.11
CA ASN A 90 5.33 2.98 11.21
C ASN A 90 6.64 3.38 10.54
N MET A 91 6.58 3.97 9.33
CA MET A 91 7.75 4.47 8.61
C MET A 91 8.46 5.61 9.36
N MET A 92 7.71 6.53 9.95
CA MET A 92 8.29 7.59 10.79
C MET A 92 8.99 7.02 12.04
N ALA A 93 8.44 5.97 12.65
CA ALA A 93 9.07 5.29 13.78
C ALA A 93 10.33 4.53 13.36
N LEU A 94 10.26 3.78 12.26
CA LEU A 94 11.35 3.01 11.68
C LEU A 94 12.54 3.92 11.30
N THR A 95 12.30 4.96 10.51
CA THR A 95 13.36 5.85 10.04
C THR A 95 14.05 6.60 11.18
N ARG A 96 13.33 6.95 12.25
CA ARG A 96 13.95 7.51 13.47
C ARG A 96 14.90 6.53 14.16
N ALA A 97 14.57 5.23 14.20
CA ALA A 97 15.46 4.21 14.74
C ALA A 97 16.69 4.03 13.84
N ILE A 98 16.49 3.94 12.54
CA ILE A 98 17.55 3.82 11.53
C ILE A 98 18.52 5.01 11.58
N GLY A 99 18.00 6.22 11.68
CA GLY A 99 18.78 7.46 11.68
C GLY A 99 19.83 7.53 12.80
N ARG A 100 19.65 6.80 13.89
CA ARG A 100 20.65 6.76 14.98
C ARG A 100 21.97 6.07 14.57
N GLY A 101 21.96 5.30 13.49
CA GLY A 101 23.14 4.64 12.94
C GLY A 101 23.70 5.28 11.67
N LEU A 102 23.13 6.38 11.18
CA LEU A 102 23.53 7.05 9.94
C LEU A 102 24.16 8.43 10.19
N GLY A 103 24.99 8.86 9.23
CA GLY A 103 25.65 10.14 9.28
C GLY A 103 26.10 10.66 7.91
N PRO A 104 26.89 11.77 7.90
CA PRO A 104 27.45 12.29 6.67
C PRO A 104 28.28 11.24 5.92
N GLY A 105 28.03 11.08 4.62
CA GLY A 105 28.68 10.10 3.76
C GLY A 105 27.89 8.81 3.58
N ASP A 106 26.83 8.57 4.37
CA ASP A 106 25.88 7.50 4.11
C ASP A 106 24.83 7.93 3.08
N GLU A 107 24.40 6.98 2.24
CA GLU A 107 23.42 7.23 1.19
C GLU A 107 22.17 6.37 1.40
N ILE A 108 21.02 6.94 1.02
CA ILE A 108 19.72 6.29 0.96
C ILE A 108 19.22 6.44 -0.46
N VAL A 109 18.75 5.36 -1.08
CA VAL A 109 18.10 5.39 -2.40
C VAL A 109 16.59 5.32 -2.21
N CYS A 110 15.86 6.31 -2.72
CA CYS A 110 14.40 6.31 -2.83
C CYS A 110 14.01 6.35 -4.31
N THR A 111 12.71 6.25 -4.62
CA THR A 111 12.26 6.32 -6.01
C THR A 111 11.19 7.40 -6.22
N THR A 112 11.11 7.95 -7.44
CA THR A 112 10.04 8.87 -7.81
C THR A 112 8.70 8.17 -8.02
N LEU A 113 8.67 6.83 -8.00
CA LEU A 113 7.45 6.03 -8.13
C LEU A 113 6.68 5.87 -6.82
N ASP A 114 7.32 6.19 -5.69
CA ASP A 114 6.82 5.91 -4.35
C ASP A 114 5.71 6.86 -3.88
N HIS A 115 4.86 6.35 -3.00
CA HIS A 115 4.00 7.17 -2.16
C HIS A 115 4.86 7.95 -1.14
N ASP A 116 4.50 9.18 -0.82
CA ASP A 116 5.29 10.07 0.04
C ASP A 116 5.53 9.54 1.47
N SER A 117 4.73 8.60 1.94
CA SER A 117 5.01 7.86 3.20
C SER A 117 6.29 7.04 3.15
N ASN A 118 6.79 6.70 1.96
CA ASN A 118 8.07 6.00 1.74
C ASN A 118 9.16 6.93 1.16
N VAL A 119 8.93 8.23 1.11
CA VAL A 119 9.91 9.25 0.67
C VAL A 119 10.19 10.26 1.80
N SER A 120 9.20 10.99 2.26
CA SER A 120 9.36 12.03 3.28
C SER A 120 10.07 11.58 4.56
N PRO A 121 9.81 10.37 5.13
CA PRO A 121 10.54 9.94 6.31
C PRO A 121 12.06 9.82 6.10
N TRP A 122 12.48 9.44 4.89
CA TRP A 122 13.90 9.36 4.52
C TRP A 122 14.51 10.71 4.28
N LEU A 123 13.81 11.65 3.65
CA LEU A 123 14.25 13.04 3.50
C LEU A 123 14.43 13.72 4.85
N LEU A 124 13.52 13.50 5.79
CA LEU A 124 13.60 14.02 7.15
C LEU A 124 14.79 13.40 7.90
N LEU A 125 14.98 12.09 7.80
CA LEU A 125 16.12 11.38 8.38
C LEU A 125 17.45 11.94 7.84
N ALA A 126 17.56 12.09 6.51
CA ALA A 126 18.76 12.62 5.86
C ALA A 126 19.07 14.05 6.34
N ARG A 127 18.05 14.91 6.43
CA ARG A 127 18.20 16.27 7.00
C ARG A 127 18.73 16.24 8.43
N ASP A 128 18.24 15.32 9.25
CA ASP A 128 18.58 15.26 10.67
C ASP A 128 19.96 14.60 10.92
N THR A 129 20.43 13.74 10.01
CA THR A 129 21.69 12.98 10.16
C THR A 129 22.84 13.50 9.29
N GLY A 130 22.55 14.22 8.24
CA GLY A 130 23.52 14.61 7.20
C GLY A 130 23.77 13.52 6.16
N ALA A 131 23.03 12.44 6.17
CA ALA A 131 23.02 11.45 5.08
C ALA A 131 22.45 12.08 3.79
N THR A 132 22.66 11.41 2.66
CA THR A 132 22.17 11.89 1.34
C THR A 132 21.08 10.96 0.81
N VAL A 133 19.95 11.53 0.36
CA VAL A 133 18.94 10.77 -0.40
C VAL A 133 19.22 10.94 -1.88
N ARG A 134 19.25 9.82 -2.60
CA ARG A 134 19.34 9.75 -4.06
C ARG A 134 18.02 9.23 -4.60
N MET A 135 17.45 9.91 -5.61
CA MET A 135 16.16 9.55 -6.21
C MET A 135 16.38 8.77 -7.50
N ALA A 136 15.88 7.54 -7.56
CA ALA A 136 15.79 6.77 -8.80
C ALA A 136 14.56 7.21 -9.57
N GLU A 137 14.75 7.63 -10.80
CA GLU A 137 13.68 8.20 -11.61
C GLU A 137 12.93 7.11 -12.39
N LEU A 138 11.60 7.19 -12.39
CA LEU A 138 10.77 6.40 -13.30
C LEU A 138 11.02 6.87 -14.76
N ASP A 139 10.82 5.98 -15.73
CA ASP A 139 10.84 6.32 -17.15
C ASP A 139 9.58 7.15 -17.50
N PRO A 140 9.75 8.44 -17.88
CA PRO A 140 8.63 9.32 -18.17
C PRO A 140 7.80 8.88 -19.38
N THR A 141 8.36 8.06 -20.27
CA THR A 141 7.67 7.58 -21.46
C THR A 141 6.72 6.43 -21.14
N THR A 142 7.14 5.54 -20.23
CA THR A 142 6.42 4.32 -19.93
C THR A 142 5.71 4.33 -18.58
N GLY A 143 6.09 5.25 -17.67
CA GLY A 143 5.62 5.27 -16.28
C GLY A 143 6.13 4.06 -15.46
N ARG A 144 7.17 3.37 -15.95
CA ARG A 144 7.78 2.23 -15.28
C ARG A 144 9.04 2.66 -14.54
N LEU A 145 9.46 1.87 -13.57
CA LEU A 145 10.74 2.03 -12.89
C LEU A 145 11.68 0.91 -13.37
N PRO A 146 12.61 1.20 -14.29
CA PRO A 146 13.61 0.24 -14.70
C PRO A 146 14.50 -0.18 -13.53
N VAL A 147 14.88 -1.44 -13.45
CA VAL A 147 15.74 -1.94 -12.38
C VAL A 147 17.09 -1.19 -12.33
N ASP A 148 17.67 -0.92 -13.49
CA ASP A 148 18.93 -0.17 -13.61
C ASP A 148 18.82 1.28 -13.11
N ALA A 149 17.67 1.93 -13.24
CA ALA A 149 17.47 3.25 -12.66
C ALA A 149 17.69 3.28 -11.12
N VAL A 150 17.41 2.17 -10.43
CA VAL A 150 17.66 2.02 -9.00
C VAL A 150 19.07 1.49 -8.75
N THR A 151 19.48 0.41 -9.43
CA THR A 151 20.72 -0.30 -9.15
C THR A 151 21.97 0.51 -9.48
N ASP A 152 21.92 1.39 -10.50
CA ASP A 152 23.01 2.31 -10.83
C ASP A 152 23.27 3.38 -9.73
N LEU A 153 22.32 3.61 -8.84
CA LEU A 153 22.47 4.48 -7.70
C LEU A 153 23.05 3.76 -6.47
N ILE A 154 23.02 2.42 -6.45
CA ILE A 154 23.47 1.62 -5.32
C ILE A 154 25.00 1.48 -5.35
N GLY A 155 25.66 1.86 -4.26
CA GLY A 155 27.11 1.80 -4.14
C GLY A 155 27.56 1.54 -2.71
N PRO A 156 28.89 1.54 -2.46
CA PRO A 156 29.46 1.23 -1.13
C PRO A 156 29.00 2.20 0.00
N ALA A 157 28.52 3.38 -0.35
CA ALA A 157 27.98 4.34 0.60
C ALA A 157 26.49 4.10 0.91
N THR A 158 25.78 3.32 0.09
CA THR A 158 24.36 3.04 0.28
C THR A 158 24.15 2.20 1.53
N ARG A 159 23.23 2.64 2.40
CA ARG A 159 22.83 1.94 3.61
C ARG A 159 21.40 1.41 3.52
N TRP A 160 20.53 2.16 2.87
CA TRP A 160 19.12 1.80 2.70
C TRP A 160 18.63 2.07 1.29
N VAL A 161 17.73 1.22 0.84
CA VAL A 161 16.93 1.42 -0.38
C VAL A 161 15.47 1.34 0.02
N ALA A 162 14.69 2.35 -0.34
CA ALA A 162 13.25 2.40 -0.14
C ALA A 162 12.57 2.36 -1.50
N VAL A 163 11.75 1.35 -1.75
CA VAL A 163 11.09 1.14 -3.04
C VAL A 163 9.65 0.68 -2.84
N THR A 164 8.74 1.20 -3.65
CA THR A 164 7.36 0.71 -3.66
C THR A 164 7.25 -0.69 -4.26
N GLY A 165 6.39 -1.54 -3.70
CA GLY A 165 6.00 -2.80 -4.33
C GLY A 165 5.04 -2.61 -5.49
N SER A 166 4.24 -1.53 -5.45
CA SER A 166 3.37 -1.09 -6.55
C SER A 166 3.01 0.38 -6.39
N SER A 167 3.08 1.13 -7.48
CA SER A 167 2.69 2.55 -7.49
C SER A 167 1.21 2.73 -7.17
N ASN A 168 0.92 3.54 -6.18
CA ASN A 168 -0.44 3.94 -5.83
C ASN A 168 -1.05 4.93 -6.83
N ALA A 169 -0.26 5.47 -7.76
CA ALA A 169 -0.70 6.38 -8.82
C ALA A 169 -1.02 5.65 -10.12
N VAL A 170 -0.04 4.96 -10.68
CA VAL A 170 -0.13 4.36 -12.02
C VAL A 170 -0.10 2.83 -12.02
N GLY A 171 -0.02 2.20 -10.85
CA GLY A 171 -0.10 0.75 -10.70
C GLY A 171 1.19 -0.01 -11.04
N THR A 172 2.23 0.62 -11.56
CA THR A 172 3.50 -0.03 -11.91
C THR A 172 4.05 -0.87 -10.76
N ILE A 173 4.41 -2.12 -11.03
CA ILE A 173 5.06 -3.06 -10.12
C ILE A 173 6.53 -3.18 -10.53
N PRO A 174 7.50 -2.63 -9.78
CA PRO A 174 8.91 -2.79 -10.05
C PRO A 174 9.43 -4.17 -9.61
N ASP A 175 10.55 -4.62 -10.17
CA ASP A 175 11.24 -5.84 -9.72
C ASP A 175 11.99 -5.58 -8.40
N THR A 176 11.24 -5.64 -7.30
CA THR A 176 11.77 -5.42 -5.96
C THR A 176 12.77 -6.48 -5.52
N ALA A 177 12.68 -7.71 -6.05
CA ALA A 177 13.63 -8.78 -5.75
C ALA A 177 15.01 -8.49 -6.36
N ALA A 178 15.07 -8.04 -7.63
CA ALA A 178 16.32 -7.63 -8.25
C ALA A 178 16.96 -6.42 -7.55
N VAL A 179 16.15 -5.43 -7.15
CA VAL A 179 16.60 -4.27 -6.35
C VAL A 179 17.17 -4.74 -5.01
N THR A 180 16.48 -5.65 -4.31
CA THR A 180 16.92 -6.20 -3.03
C THR A 180 18.27 -6.93 -3.16
N ALA A 181 18.40 -7.79 -4.18
CA ALA A 181 19.65 -8.51 -4.42
C ALA A 181 20.83 -7.55 -4.66
N ALA A 182 20.64 -6.48 -5.42
CA ALA A 182 21.66 -5.46 -5.67
C ALA A 182 22.04 -4.69 -4.40
N ALA A 183 21.05 -4.30 -3.58
CA ALA A 183 21.29 -3.63 -2.30
C ALA A 183 22.07 -4.50 -1.34
N HIS A 184 21.68 -5.76 -1.18
CA HIS A 184 22.38 -6.72 -0.31
C HIS A 184 23.80 -7.02 -0.75
N ALA A 185 24.09 -6.97 -2.07
CA ALA A 185 25.46 -7.18 -2.58
C ALA A 185 26.48 -6.13 -2.07
N VAL A 186 26.02 -4.95 -1.66
CA VAL A 186 26.85 -3.89 -1.05
C VAL A 186 26.63 -3.76 0.46
N GLY A 187 25.80 -4.62 1.07
CA GLY A 187 25.45 -4.59 2.50
C GLY A 187 24.41 -3.56 2.89
N ALA A 188 23.69 -2.97 1.92
CA ALA A 188 22.55 -2.10 2.15
C ALA A 188 21.29 -2.91 2.51
N ARG A 189 20.34 -2.30 3.23
CA ARG A 189 19.05 -2.86 3.61
C ARG A 189 17.94 -2.31 2.73
N VAL A 190 16.83 -3.06 2.63
CA VAL A 190 15.70 -2.69 1.74
C VAL A 190 14.39 -2.63 2.50
N VAL A 191 13.67 -1.52 2.31
CA VAL A 191 12.27 -1.36 2.69
C VAL A 191 11.40 -1.41 1.45
N VAL A 192 10.40 -2.29 1.45
CA VAL A 192 9.37 -2.36 0.41
C VAL A 192 8.05 -1.83 0.95
N ASP A 193 7.53 -0.77 0.32
CA ASP A 193 6.17 -0.31 0.56
C ASP A 193 5.18 -1.14 -0.26
N GLY A 194 4.60 -2.16 0.36
CA GLY A 194 3.61 -3.05 -0.22
C GLY A 194 2.16 -2.63 -0.01
N VAL A 195 1.91 -1.40 0.44
CA VAL A 195 0.54 -0.92 0.73
C VAL A 195 -0.40 -1.10 -0.45
N HIS A 196 0.05 -0.77 -1.64
CA HIS A 196 -0.75 -0.91 -2.85
C HIS A 196 -0.58 -2.27 -3.56
N LEU A 197 0.47 -3.02 -3.23
CA LEU A 197 0.71 -4.37 -3.76
C LEU A 197 -0.19 -5.42 -3.09
N THR A 198 -0.30 -5.37 -1.75
CA THR A 198 -0.92 -6.41 -0.93
C THR A 198 -2.35 -6.79 -1.34
N PRO A 199 -3.26 -5.85 -1.69
CA PRO A 199 -4.62 -6.22 -2.12
C PRO A 199 -4.70 -6.83 -3.53
N HIS A 200 -3.68 -6.60 -4.38
CA HIS A 200 -3.75 -6.79 -5.82
C HIS A 200 -2.77 -7.83 -6.37
N HIS A 201 -1.94 -8.41 -5.51
CA HIS A 201 -0.91 -9.36 -5.93
C HIS A 201 -0.59 -10.36 -4.83
N VAL A 202 -0.15 -11.56 -5.20
CA VAL A 202 0.43 -12.50 -4.23
C VAL A 202 1.74 -11.91 -3.72
N VAL A 203 1.82 -11.68 -2.41
CA VAL A 203 3.05 -11.21 -1.76
C VAL A 203 3.83 -12.38 -1.22
N ASP A 204 5.13 -12.41 -1.48
CA ASP A 204 6.08 -13.35 -0.88
C ASP A 204 7.32 -12.58 -0.43
N VAL A 205 7.30 -12.12 0.81
CA VAL A 205 8.40 -11.34 1.42
C VAL A 205 9.70 -12.15 1.43
N ALA A 206 9.61 -13.47 1.60
CA ALA A 206 10.78 -14.33 1.58
C ALA A 206 11.42 -14.40 0.18
N ALA A 207 10.60 -14.43 -0.87
CA ALA A 207 11.09 -14.40 -2.26
C ALA A 207 11.62 -13.01 -2.67
N ILE A 208 10.98 -11.93 -2.22
CA ILE A 208 11.48 -10.55 -2.39
C ILE A 208 12.81 -10.37 -1.68
N GLY A 209 12.97 -10.99 -0.49
CA GLY A 209 14.17 -10.94 0.32
C GLY A 209 14.39 -9.61 1.05
N CYS A 210 13.42 -8.70 1.09
CA CYS A 210 13.56 -7.39 1.73
C CYS A 210 13.71 -7.52 3.26
N ASP A 211 14.26 -6.47 3.87
CA ASP A 211 14.48 -6.40 5.33
C ASP A 211 13.28 -5.84 6.07
N VAL A 212 12.47 -5.04 5.38
CA VAL A 212 11.22 -4.47 5.89
C VAL A 212 10.17 -4.49 4.79
N PHE A 213 8.96 -4.92 5.13
CA PHE A 213 7.78 -4.83 4.27
C PHE A 213 6.64 -4.15 5.02
N THR A 214 6.01 -3.16 4.42
CA THR A 214 4.92 -2.42 5.07
C THR A 214 3.64 -2.44 4.26
N THR A 215 2.49 -2.49 4.95
CA THR A 215 1.17 -2.44 4.34
C THR A 215 0.14 -1.80 5.26
N SER A 216 -1.04 -1.48 4.74
CA SER A 216 -2.14 -0.87 5.49
C SER A 216 -3.44 -1.62 5.26
N SER A 217 -4.05 -2.11 6.34
CA SER A 217 -5.23 -2.98 6.27
C SER A 217 -6.44 -2.34 5.56
N TYR A 218 -6.61 -1.04 5.65
CA TYR A 218 -7.70 -0.34 4.96
C TYR A 218 -7.59 -0.30 3.44
N LYS A 219 -6.46 -0.77 2.87
CA LYS A 219 -6.30 -0.96 1.42
C LYS A 219 -6.71 -2.37 0.98
N TRP A 220 -6.75 -3.32 1.89
CA TRP A 220 -7.13 -4.69 1.65
C TRP A 220 -8.27 -5.14 2.57
N TYR A 221 -9.33 -4.29 2.58
CA TYR A 221 -10.67 -4.56 3.13
C TYR A 221 -10.76 -4.63 4.65
N GLY A 222 -9.72 -4.20 5.37
CA GLY A 222 -9.65 -4.15 6.82
C GLY A 222 -9.86 -2.77 7.43
N PRO A 223 -9.66 -2.62 8.75
CA PRO A 223 -9.74 -1.35 9.46
C PRO A 223 -8.55 -0.43 9.13
N HIS A 224 -8.65 0.86 9.51
CA HIS A 224 -7.55 1.82 9.38
C HIS A 224 -6.43 1.49 10.38
N ALA A 225 -5.44 0.75 9.92
CA ALA A 225 -4.23 0.41 10.67
C ALA A 225 -3.06 0.10 9.72
N GLY A 226 -1.84 0.29 10.21
CA GLY A 226 -0.61 -0.11 9.53
C GLY A 226 -0.08 -1.42 10.07
N VAL A 227 0.44 -2.25 9.16
CA VAL A 227 1.17 -3.47 9.46
C VAL A 227 2.55 -3.37 8.82
N MET A 228 3.58 -3.67 9.58
CA MET A 228 4.96 -3.67 9.09
C MET A 228 5.64 -4.95 9.56
N TRP A 229 6.18 -5.71 8.64
CA TRP A 229 7.10 -6.79 8.96
C TRP A 229 8.54 -6.25 8.92
N VAL A 230 9.30 -6.56 9.94
CA VAL A 230 10.73 -6.25 10.02
C VAL A 230 11.47 -7.56 10.26
N GLU A 231 12.55 -7.79 9.52
CA GLU A 231 13.41 -8.95 9.76
C GLU A 231 13.80 -8.99 11.25
N PRO A 232 13.61 -10.13 11.96
CA PRO A 232 13.74 -10.18 13.41
C PRO A 232 15.12 -9.77 13.96
N ASP A 233 16.21 -10.20 13.32
CA ASP A 233 17.57 -9.84 13.77
C ASP A 233 17.85 -8.34 13.53
N LEU A 234 17.36 -7.79 12.42
CA LEU A 234 17.42 -6.36 12.17
C LEU A 234 16.63 -5.60 13.24
N LEU A 235 15.39 -6.02 13.51
CA LEU A 235 14.53 -5.40 14.51
C LEU A 235 15.22 -5.34 15.88
N ASP A 236 15.82 -6.45 16.31
CA ASP A 236 16.50 -6.53 17.61
C ASP A 236 17.83 -5.75 17.66
N SER A 237 18.46 -5.50 16.51
CA SER A 237 19.69 -4.72 16.41
C SER A 237 19.48 -3.20 16.45
N MET A 238 18.28 -2.70 16.12
CA MET A 238 18.03 -1.27 16.01
C MET A 238 18.03 -0.57 17.39
N ASP A 239 18.54 0.66 17.44
CA ASP A 239 18.41 1.54 18.60
C ASP A 239 17.13 2.37 18.51
N VAL A 240 16.03 1.80 18.97
CA VAL A 240 14.68 2.35 18.82
C VAL A 240 14.34 3.42 19.86
N TYR A 241 13.53 4.39 19.50
CA TYR A 241 12.89 5.31 20.43
C TYR A 241 11.73 4.58 21.13
N LYS A 242 11.89 4.22 22.38
CA LYS A 242 10.86 3.53 23.16
C LYS A 242 10.76 4.08 24.59
N VAL A 243 9.61 3.91 25.21
CA VAL A 243 9.47 4.17 26.66
C VAL A 243 10.25 3.08 27.43
N ARG A 244 10.77 3.43 28.60
CA ARG A 244 11.63 2.53 29.38
C ARG A 244 11.03 1.15 29.68
N PRO A 245 9.71 1.00 29.94
CA PRO A 245 9.11 -0.31 30.21
C PRO A 245 8.85 -1.17 28.96
N ALA A 246 8.97 -0.61 27.75
CA ALA A 246 8.79 -1.40 26.53
C ALA A 246 9.89 -2.48 26.42
N PRO A 247 9.60 -3.64 25.79
CA PRO A 247 10.54 -4.75 25.72
C PRO A 247 11.85 -4.38 25.04
N ASP A 248 12.91 -5.13 25.34
CA ASP A 248 14.25 -4.92 24.74
C ASP A 248 14.44 -5.72 23.45
N SER A 249 13.53 -6.62 23.11
CA SER A 249 13.52 -7.41 21.88
C SER A 249 12.12 -7.53 21.30
N GLY A 250 12.05 -7.87 20.02
CA GLY A 250 10.81 -8.14 19.29
C GLY A 250 9.99 -6.91 18.93
N PRO A 251 8.82 -7.12 18.32
CA PRO A 251 7.99 -6.07 17.68
C PRO A 251 7.50 -4.98 18.64
N GLY A 252 7.28 -5.31 19.91
CA GLY A 252 6.85 -4.35 20.95
C GLY A 252 7.79 -3.15 21.13
N ARG A 253 9.01 -3.23 20.62
CA ARG A 253 9.97 -2.10 20.62
C ARG A 253 9.53 -0.95 19.74
N LEU A 254 8.84 -1.22 18.62
CA LEU A 254 8.34 -0.23 17.65
C LEU A 254 6.83 0.01 17.77
N GLN A 255 6.13 -0.72 18.63
CA GLN A 255 4.71 -0.51 18.91
C GLN A 255 4.54 0.48 20.06
N TYR A 256 4.02 1.65 19.78
CA TYR A 256 3.92 2.73 20.77
C TYR A 256 2.55 2.75 21.44
N GLY A 257 2.55 2.37 22.72
CA GLY A 257 1.33 2.34 23.54
C GLY A 257 0.52 1.06 23.42
N THR A 258 -0.69 1.06 23.97
CA THR A 258 -1.61 -0.06 23.87
C THR A 258 -2.17 -0.20 22.47
N PRO A 259 -2.12 -1.38 21.85
CA PRO A 259 -2.70 -1.61 20.53
C PRO A 259 -4.22 -1.38 20.50
N SER A 260 -4.75 -1.07 19.31
CA SER A 260 -6.21 -1.15 19.07
C SER A 260 -6.59 -2.61 18.87
N TRP A 261 -7.12 -3.24 19.92
CA TRP A 261 -7.48 -4.66 19.90
C TRP A 261 -8.56 -4.98 18.87
N GLU A 262 -9.56 -4.11 18.76
CA GLU A 262 -10.63 -4.22 17.79
C GLU A 262 -10.10 -4.11 16.35
N ALA A 263 -9.09 -3.27 16.13
CA ALA A 263 -8.44 -3.20 14.82
C ALA A 263 -7.61 -4.46 14.54
N LEU A 264 -6.90 -5.01 15.54
CA LEU A 264 -6.18 -6.28 15.36
C LEU A 264 -7.13 -7.42 15.01
N ALA A 265 -8.28 -7.53 15.67
CA ALA A 265 -9.29 -8.52 15.33
C ALA A 265 -9.83 -8.33 13.89
N GLY A 266 -10.05 -7.09 13.48
CA GLY A 266 -10.45 -6.76 12.10
C GLY A 266 -9.36 -7.04 11.07
N ILE A 267 -8.09 -6.80 11.39
CA ILE A 267 -6.93 -7.15 10.54
C ILE A 267 -6.89 -8.67 10.31
N ASP A 268 -6.98 -9.48 11.37
CA ASP A 268 -6.99 -10.94 11.24
C ASP A 268 -8.10 -11.42 10.31
N ALA A 269 -9.32 -10.91 10.53
CA ALA A 269 -10.47 -11.30 9.74
C ALA A 269 -10.36 -10.87 8.26
N ALA A 270 -9.83 -9.68 7.98
CA ALA A 270 -9.59 -9.22 6.63
C ALA A 270 -8.48 -10.03 5.92
N ALA A 271 -7.40 -10.34 6.63
CA ALA A 271 -6.32 -11.17 6.10
C ALA A 271 -6.82 -12.60 5.79
N ARG A 272 -7.61 -13.21 6.68
CA ARG A 272 -8.26 -14.51 6.42
C ARG A 272 -9.20 -14.46 5.23
N PHE A 273 -9.98 -13.39 5.10
CA PHE A 273 -10.84 -13.19 3.92
C PHE A 273 -10.04 -13.26 2.62
N LEU A 274 -8.87 -12.61 2.54
CA LEU A 274 -7.99 -12.68 1.37
C LEU A 274 -7.44 -14.09 1.15
N LEU A 275 -6.94 -14.74 2.19
CA LEU A 275 -6.39 -16.11 2.13
C LEU A 275 -7.46 -17.13 1.71
N GLU A 276 -8.66 -17.08 2.28
CA GLU A 276 -9.78 -17.98 1.99
C GLU A 276 -10.37 -17.74 0.60
N THR A 277 -10.47 -16.49 0.16
CA THR A 277 -10.90 -16.13 -1.19
C THR A 277 -9.88 -16.62 -2.22
N GLY A 278 -8.60 -16.56 -1.88
CA GLY A 278 -7.47 -16.92 -2.73
C GLY A 278 -6.99 -15.74 -3.56
N MET A 279 -5.77 -15.29 -3.30
CA MET A 279 -5.19 -14.12 -3.99
C MET A 279 -5.14 -14.30 -5.51
N ASP A 280 -4.81 -15.50 -6.02
CA ASP A 280 -4.82 -15.78 -7.47
C ASP A 280 -6.19 -15.53 -8.11
N ARG A 281 -7.28 -15.83 -7.40
CA ARG A 281 -8.65 -15.59 -7.88
C ARG A 281 -9.00 -14.12 -7.87
N ILE A 282 -8.55 -13.39 -6.83
CA ILE A 282 -8.72 -11.93 -6.74
C ILE A 282 -7.97 -11.26 -7.88
N VAL A 283 -6.70 -11.58 -8.07
CA VAL A 283 -5.87 -11.06 -9.17
C VAL A 283 -6.51 -11.30 -10.54
N ALA A 284 -6.98 -12.53 -10.79
CA ALA A 284 -7.63 -12.86 -12.06
C ALA A 284 -8.95 -12.09 -12.26
N HIS A 285 -9.74 -11.91 -11.20
CA HIS A 285 -10.99 -11.15 -11.23
C HIS A 285 -10.74 -9.66 -11.53
N GLU A 286 -9.78 -9.06 -10.86
CA GLU A 286 -9.42 -7.65 -11.04
C GLU A 286 -8.77 -7.38 -12.40
N ALA A 287 -7.91 -8.28 -12.88
CA ALA A 287 -7.23 -8.15 -14.17
C ALA A 287 -8.20 -8.05 -15.35
N LEU A 288 -9.29 -8.82 -15.34
CA LEU A 288 -10.31 -8.77 -16.41
C LEU A 288 -10.98 -7.38 -16.46
N ARG A 289 -11.35 -6.83 -15.31
CA ARG A 289 -12.02 -5.54 -15.21
C ARG A 289 -11.07 -4.39 -15.48
N PHE A 290 -9.82 -4.54 -15.08
CA PHE A 290 -8.78 -3.55 -15.37
C PHE A 290 -8.45 -3.48 -16.85
N ALA A 291 -8.33 -4.61 -17.54
CA ALA A 291 -8.17 -4.64 -18.99
C ALA A 291 -9.34 -3.95 -19.70
N ARG A 292 -10.60 -4.28 -19.29
CA ARG A 292 -11.80 -3.62 -19.83
C ARG A 292 -11.79 -2.11 -19.62
N LEU A 293 -11.39 -1.66 -18.42
CA LEU A 293 -11.30 -0.22 -18.10
C LEU A 293 -10.25 0.45 -18.98
N LEU A 294 -9.05 -0.12 -19.05
CA LEU A 294 -7.94 0.45 -19.82
C LEU A 294 -8.26 0.54 -21.32
N ASP A 295 -8.79 -0.55 -21.90
CA ASP A 295 -9.22 -0.58 -23.30
C ASP A 295 -10.34 0.42 -23.58
N GLY A 296 -11.28 0.54 -22.63
CA GLY A 296 -12.38 1.49 -22.73
C GLY A 296 -11.90 2.95 -22.72
N LEU A 297 -10.95 3.29 -21.85
CA LEU A 297 -10.36 4.63 -21.78
C LEU A 297 -9.61 5.00 -23.06
N HIS A 298 -8.84 4.06 -23.64
CA HIS A 298 -8.17 4.27 -24.94
C HIS A 298 -9.13 4.53 -26.10
N GLY A 299 -10.39 4.10 -25.95
CA GLY A 299 -11.46 4.32 -26.94
C GLY A 299 -12.24 5.64 -26.79
N ILE A 300 -11.89 6.51 -25.83
CA ILE A 300 -12.58 7.79 -25.60
C ILE A 300 -11.71 8.94 -26.10
N ASP A 301 -12.17 9.65 -27.11
CA ASP A 301 -11.49 10.82 -27.65
C ASP A 301 -11.35 11.89 -26.54
N GLY A 302 -10.19 12.51 -26.43
CA GLY A 302 -9.90 13.53 -25.42
C GLY A 302 -9.55 12.98 -24.03
N VAL A 303 -9.47 11.65 -23.85
CA VAL A 303 -8.99 11.02 -22.63
C VAL A 303 -7.57 10.49 -22.83
N ARG A 304 -6.65 10.88 -21.97
CA ARG A 304 -5.26 10.41 -21.96
C ARG A 304 -4.95 9.59 -20.72
N VAL A 305 -4.65 8.31 -20.88
CA VAL A 305 -4.13 7.48 -19.79
C VAL A 305 -2.68 7.89 -19.48
N VAL A 306 -2.36 8.05 -18.22
CA VAL A 306 -1.03 8.43 -17.70
C VAL A 306 -0.28 7.17 -17.23
N GLY A 307 1.00 7.09 -17.58
CA GLY A 307 1.85 5.94 -17.22
C GLY A 307 1.69 4.75 -18.17
N PRO A 308 1.83 3.50 -17.68
CA PRO A 308 1.82 2.32 -18.55
C PRO A 308 0.53 2.17 -19.34
N GLN A 309 0.66 1.78 -20.62
CA GLN A 309 -0.46 1.64 -21.56
C GLN A 309 -0.97 0.19 -21.68
N ASP A 310 -0.41 -0.72 -20.90
CA ASP A 310 -0.77 -2.14 -20.84
C ASP A 310 -1.00 -2.60 -19.39
N THR A 311 -1.27 -3.88 -19.21
CA THR A 311 -1.56 -4.50 -17.90
C THR A 311 -0.40 -5.33 -17.34
N VAL A 312 0.76 -5.34 -18.01
CA VAL A 312 1.91 -6.17 -17.60
C VAL A 312 2.60 -5.53 -16.38
N ASP A 313 2.94 -6.33 -15.38
CA ASP A 313 3.57 -5.90 -14.13
C ASP A 313 2.88 -4.65 -13.55
N ARG A 314 1.56 -4.78 -13.35
CA ARG A 314 0.71 -3.65 -12.97
C ARG A 314 -0.42 -4.06 -12.02
N ALA A 315 -0.55 -3.36 -10.91
CA ALA A 315 -1.76 -3.38 -10.10
C ALA A 315 -2.90 -2.66 -10.85
N PRO A 316 -4.17 -2.98 -10.57
CA PRO A 316 -5.32 -2.50 -11.34
C PRO A 316 -5.69 -1.04 -10.99
N THR A 317 -4.71 -0.15 -11.13
CA THR A 317 -4.82 1.30 -10.86
C THR A 317 -4.20 2.09 -11.99
N LEU A 318 -4.84 3.19 -12.36
CA LEU A 318 -4.38 4.10 -13.38
C LEU A 318 -4.73 5.55 -13.06
N MET A 319 -4.00 6.47 -13.65
CA MET A 319 -4.36 7.88 -13.74
C MET A 319 -4.73 8.25 -15.17
N PHE A 320 -5.61 9.23 -15.32
CA PHE A 320 -5.98 9.77 -16.63
C PHE A 320 -6.30 11.26 -16.55
N GLU A 321 -6.20 11.93 -17.68
CA GLU A 321 -6.63 13.31 -17.89
C GLU A 321 -7.71 13.37 -18.96
N VAL A 322 -8.51 14.45 -18.93
CA VAL A 322 -9.50 14.79 -19.96
C VAL A 322 -9.12 16.14 -20.53
N ASP A 323 -9.02 16.23 -21.86
CA ASP A 323 -8.62 17.44 -22.58
C ASP A 323 -9.49 18.64 -22.17
N GLY A 324 -8.83 19.74 -21.84
CA GLY A 324 -9.49 20.99 -21.52
C GLY A 324 -10.16 21.07 -20.14
N LEU A 325 -10.09 19.99 -19.33
CA LEU A 325 -10.70 19.96 -18.00
C LEU A 325 -9.66 19.70 -16.90
N PRO A 326 -9.68 20.48 -15.81
CA PRO A 326 -8.83 20.17 -14.67
C PRO A 326 -9.34 18.89 -13.97
N PRO A 327 -8.44 18.08 -13.37
CA PRO A 327 -8.79 16.80 -12.74
C PRO A 327 -9.95 16.89 -11.74
N VAL A 328 -9.96 17.91 -10.89
CA VAL A 328 -11.04 18.15 -9.92
C VAL A 328 -12.40 18.30 -10.58
N ALA A 329 -12.48 19.03 -11.70
CA ALA A 329 -13.76 19.21 -12.40
C ALA A 329 -14.26 17.91 -13.06
N VAL A 330 -13.35 17.06 -13.51
CA VAL A 330 -13.68 15.72 -14.01
C VAL A 330 -14.25 14.86 -12.88
N ALA A 331 -13.56 14.84 -11.73
CA ALA A 331 -14.00 14.08 -10.56
C ALA A 331 -15.37 14.55 -10.04
N GLU A 332 -15.60 15.87 -9.98
CA GLU A 332 -16.90 16.46 -9.59
C GLU A 332 -18.04 16.07 -10.55
N ARG A 333 -17.79 16.08 -11.86
CA ARG A 333 -18.79 15.65 -12.86
C ARG A 333 -19.09 14.16 -12.74
N LEU A 334 -18.07 13.29 -12.63
CA LEU A 334 -18.26 11.87 -12.43
C LEU A 334 -19.04 11.57 -11.13
N ALA A 335 -18.84 12.36 -10.08
CA ALA A 335 -19.58 12.22 -8.83
C ALA A 335 -21.08 12.51 -9.00
N THR A 336 -21.51 13.36 -9.95
CA THR A 336 -22.95 13.58 -10.24
C THR A 336 -23.61 12.33 -10.80
N ASP A 337 -22.85 11.48 -11.50
CA ASP A 337 -23.27 10.19 -12.05
C ASP A 337 -23.01 9.02 -11.08
N ARG A 338 -22.67 9.38 -9.82
CA ARG A 338 -22.35 8.41 -8.75
C ARG A 338 -21.21 7.47 -9.10
N VAL A 339 -20.19 8.00 -9.75
CA VAL A 339 -18.92 7.34 -9.99
C VAL A 339 -17.88 7.97 -9.07
N ALA A 340 -17.33 7.17 -8.16
CA ALA A 340 -16.33 7.60 -7.18
C ALA A 340 -14.91 7.38 -7.72
N VAL A 341 -14.18 8.46 -7.93
CA VAL A 341 -12.77 8.51 -8.29
C VAL A 341 -12.05 9.50 -7.38
N TRP A 342 -10.73 9.54 -7.44
CA TRP A 342 -9.93 10.59 -6.80
C TRP A 342 -9.22 11.43 -7.84
N ASP A 343 -8.96 12.68 -7.51
CA ASP A 343 -8.12 13.62 -8.27
C ASP A 343 -6.91 14.07 -7.45
N GLY A 344 -5.95 14.74 -8.11
CA GLY A 344 -4.75 15.26 -7.48
C GLY A 344 -3.52 14.35 -7.62
N HIS A 345 -2.46 14.68 -6.88
CA HIS A 345 -1.20 13.91 -6.89
C HIS A 345 -1.26 12.61 -6.05
N ASN A 346 -2.31 12.41 -5.27
CA ASN A 346 -2.55 11.19 -4.49
C ASN A 346 -1.37 10.76 -3.59
N TYR A 347 -0.62 11.71 -3.05
CA TYR A 347 0.64 11.51 -2.30
C TYR A 347 1.77 10.82 -3.11
N ALA A 348 1.66 10.70 -4.42
CA ALA A 348 2.75 10.28 -5.31
C ALA A 348 3.47 11.53 -5.86
N VAL A 349 3.90 12.40 -4.97
CA VAL A 349 4.37 13.78 -5.26
C VAL A 349 5.51 13.76 -6.27
N GLU A 350 6.50 12.89 -6.05
CA GLU A 350 7.70 12.80 -6.89
C GLU A 350 7.40 12.24 -8.30
N ALA A 351 6.28 11.52 -8.46
CA ALA A 351 5.90 10.95 -9.75
C ALA A 351 5.27 11.96 -10.72
N MET A 352 4.69 13.05 -10.23
CA MET A 352 3.87 13.95 -11.05
C MET A 352 4.65 14.57 -12.20
N LEU A 353 5.75 15.24 -11.93
CA LEU A 353 6.55 15.90 -12.96
C LEU A 353 7.16 14.92 -13.99
N PRO A 354 7.77 13.79 -13.58
CA PRO A 354 8.22 12.78 -14.55
C PRO A 354 7.10 12.20 -15.43
N LEU A 355 5.88 12.08 -14.90
CA LEU A 355 4.72 11.62 -15.68
C LEU A 355 4.12 12.72 -16.58
N GLY A 356 4.70 13.92 -16.59
CA GLY A 356 4.23 15.06 -17.38
C GLY A 356 2.94 15.70 -16.85
N LEU A 357 2.70 15.56 -15.53
CA LEU A 357 1.54 16.13 -14.85
C LEU A 357 1.93 17.40 -14.08
N ASP A 358 0.94 18.25 -13.81
CA ASP A 358 1.11 19.34 -12.87
C ASP A 358 1.32 18.78 -11.45
N ALA A 359 2.27 19.33 -10.72
CA ALA A 359 2.68 18.83 -9.41
C ALA A 359 1.57 18.91 -8.34
N GLU A 360 0.70 19.92 -8.42
CA GLU A 360 -0.38 20.15 -7.46
C GLU A 360 -1.72 19.54 -7.94
N ALA A 361 -2.06 19.77 -9.22
CA ALA A 361 -3.31 19.30 -9.79
C ALA A 361 -3.33 17.80 -10.04
N GLY A 362 -2.19 17.18 -10.32
CA GLY A 362 -2.08 15.75 -10.62
C GLY A 362 -2.97 15.32 -11.78
N ALA A 363 -3.69 14.21 -11.61
CA ALA A 363 -4.66 13.66 -12.56
C ALA A 363 -5.80 12.94 -11.84
N VAL A 364 -6.83 12.53 -12.58
CA VAL A 364 -7.87 11.65 -12.02
C VAL A 364 -7.33 10.25 -11.87
N ARG A 365 -7.55 9.63 -10.72
CA ARG A 365 -7.13 8.27 -10.42
C ARG A 365 -8.32 7.35 -10.23
N ALA A 366 -8.31 6.21 -10.90
CA ALA A 366 -9.27 5.14 -10.74
C ALA A 366 -8.58 3.79 -10.52
N GLY A 367 -9.16 2.93 -9.71
CA GLY A 367 -8.66 1.58 -9.47
C GLY A 367 -9.79 0.58 -9.27
N ILE A 368 -9.51 -0.67 -9.67
CA ILE A 368 -10.39 -1.81 -9.49
C ILE A 368 -10.16 -2.38 -8.09
N SER A 369 -11.21 -2.87 -7.48
CA SER A 369 -11.18 -3.64 -6.23
C SER A 369 -11.95 -4.94 -6.42
N VAL A 370 -11.80 -5.90 -5.51
CA VAL A 370 -12.46 -7.22 -5.63
C VAL A 370 -13.98 -7.13 -5.79
N TYR A 371 -14.61 -6.08 -5.28
CA TYR A 371 -16.06 -5.84 -5.40
C TYR A 371 -16.47 -5.04 -6.65
N THR A 372 -15.54 -4.62 -7.51
CA THR A 372 -15.86 -3.92 -8.75
C THR A 372 -16.46 -4.88 -9.77
N THR A 373 -17.55 -4.48 -10.42
CA THR A 373 -18.25 -5.25 -11.45
C THR A 373 -17.97 -4.72 -12.85
N ASP A 374 -18.34 -5.49 -13.88
CA ASP A 374 -18.28 -5.03 -15.27
C ASP A 374 -19.25 -3.85 -15.50
N ASP A 375 -20.44 -3.86 -14.84
CA ASP A 375 -21.40 -2.77 -14.89
C ASP A 375 -20.84 -1.48 -14.25
N ASP A 376 -20.04 -1.57 -13.18
CA ASP A 376 -19.38 -0.41 -12.60
C ASP A 376 -18.37 0.19 -13.61
N VAL A 377 -17.60 -0.66 -14.32
CA VAL A 377 -16.68 -0.21 -15.37
C VAL A 377 -17.43 0.49 -16.51
N ASP A 378 -18.51 -0.10 -16.97
CA ASP A 378 -19.34 0.51 -18.04
C ASP A 378 -19.88 1.86 -17.61
N ARG A 379 -20.38 1.99 -16.37
CA ARG A 379 -20.85 3.29 -15.82
C ARG A 379 -19.77 4.36 -15.84
N LEU A 380 -18.54 4.01 -15.42
CA LEU A 380 -17.42 4.97 -15.47
C LEU A 380 -17.14 5.40 -16.92
N LEU A 381 -17.05 4.43 -17.85
CA LEU A 381 -16.75 4.72 -19.25
C LEU A 381 -17.85 5.56 -19.92
N ASP A 382 -19.13 5.28 -19.64
CA ASP A 382 -20.25 6.05 -20.18
C ASP A 382 -20.27 7.48 -19.64
N ALA A 383 -20.16 7.63 -18.30
CA ALA A 383 -20.07 8.96 -17.67
C ALA A 383 -18.87 9.76 -18.20
N LEU A 384 -17.73 9.11 -18.42
CA LEU A 384 -16.54 9.78 -18.91
C LEU A 384 -16.66 10.21 -20.37
N ARG A 385 -17.37 9.45 -21.23
CA ARG A 385 -17.70 9.90 -22.61
C ARG A 385 -18.51 11.19 -22.60
N ASP A 386 -19.51 11.29 -21.70
CA ASP A 386 -20.33 12.49 -21.58
C ASP A 386 -19.51 13.69 -21.05
N VAL A 387 -18.59 13.44 -20.11
CA VAL A 387 -17.67 14.47 -19.59
C VAL A 387 -16.75 14.97 -20.72
N ALA A 388 -16.12 14.07 -21.47
CA ALA A 388 -15.21 14.42 -22.57
C ALA A 388 -15.92 15.15 -23.73
N ALA A 389 -17.16 14.76 -24.06
CA ALA A 389 -17.94 15.43 -25.11
C ALA A 389 -18.42 16.84 -24.72
N SER A 390 -18.39 17.20 -23.45
CA SER A 390 -18.85 18.49 -22.92
C SER A 390 -17.72 19.46 -22.56
N GLY A 391 -16.45 19.03 -22.65
CA GLY A 391 -15.24 19.85 -22.47
C GLY A 391 -14.79 20.44 -23.77
#